data_f69f42b2f5dd14b1600821f164f9e940
#
_entry.id   f69f42b2f5dd14b1600821f164f9e940
#
_cell.length_a   1.000
_cell.length_b   1.000
_cell.length_c   1.000
_cell.angle_alpha   90.00
_cell.angle_beta   90.00
_cell.angle_gamma   90.00
#
_symmetry.space_group_name_H-M   'P 1'
#
loop_
_entity.id
_entity.type
_entity.pdbx_description
1 polymer ?
#
loop_
_entity_poly.entity_id
_entity_poly.type
_entity_poly.pdbx_seq_one_letter_code
_entity_poly.pdbx_strand_id
1 'polypeptide(L)'
;MKTLEYYEVIEYPVITEKTVNMISTTNRVTFVVNKASTKKAIKEAVEKLYAVKVKTVNVLFDRKNRKKAFVTLKKGFSAQDLANKLGII
;
A
#
# COMPACT_ATOMS: atom_id res chain seq x y z
N MET A 1 20.27 -2.03 -14.55
CA MET A 1 19.09 -1.43 -13.89
C MET A 1 19.06 -1.80 -12.41
N LYS A 2 18.99 -0.81 -11.54
CA LYS A 2 19.02 -1.07 -10.11
C LYS A 2 17.66 -1.58 -9.64
N THR A 3 17.64 -2.70 -8.90
CA THR A 3 16.44 -3.23 -8.30
C THR A 3 16.17 -2.49 -6.97
N LEU A 4 14.96 -1.99 -6.80
CA LEU A 4 14.57 -1.32 -5.56
C LEU A 4 14.41 -2.34 -4.43
N GLU A 5 14.91 -1.98 -3.26
CA GLU A 5 14.64 -2.75 -2.05
C GLU A 5 13.18 -2.53 -1.63
N TYR A 6 12.60 -3.47 -0.89
CA TYR A 6 11.20 -3.38 -0.48
C TYR A 6 10.89 -2.09 0.27
N TYR A 7 11.79 -1.67 1.18
CA TYR A 7 11.60 -0.43 1.94
C TYR A 7 11.72 0.83 1.08
N GLU A 8 12.37 0.73 -0.10
CA GLU A 8 12.47 1.84 -1.04
C GLU A 8 11.22 1.98 -1.89
N VAL A 9 10.47 0.89 -2.08
CA VAL A 9 9.24 0.87 -2.88
C VAL A 9 8.12 1.60 -2.14
N ILE A 10 7.92 1.29 -0.87
CA ILE A 10 6.86 1.87 -0.05
C ILE A 10 7.45 3.07 0.70
N GLU A 11 6.99 4.29 0.37
CA GLU A 11 7.52 5.49 1.01
C GLU A 11 6.82 5.81 2.33
N TYR A 12 5.49 5.95 2.29
CA TYR A 12 4.70 6.22 3.50
C TYR A 12 3.22 5.96 3.22
N PRO A 13 2.43 5.68 4.27
CA PRO A 13 0.98 5.50 4.10
C PRO A 13 0.29 6.85 3.91
N VAL A 14 -0.79 6.86 3.14
CA VAL A 14 -1.64 8.04 2.95
C VAL A 14 -2.73 8.00 4.01
N ILE A 15 -2.77 9.01 4.86
CA ILE A 15 -3.71 9.10 5.98
C ILE A 15 -4.66 10.26 5.74
N THR A 16 -5.84 9.97 5.20
CA THR A 16 -6.94 10.93 5.04
C THR A 16 -8.22 10.24 5.51
N GLU A 17 -9.27 11.02 5.71
CA GLU A 17 -10.56 10.46 6.08
C GLU A 17 -11.01 9.38 5.10
N LYS A 18 -10.86 9.65 3.81
CA LYS A 18 -11.24 8.71 2.76
C LYS A 18 -10.41 7.42 2.79
N THR A 19 -9.08 7.53 2.92
CA THR A 19 -8.21 6.35 2.94
C THR A 19 -8.40 5.52 4.20
N VAL A 20 -8.63 6.16 5.34
CA VAL A 20 -8.93 5.46 6.60
C VAL A 20 -10.26 4.72 6.48
N ASN A 21 -11.27 5.34 5.86
CA ASN A 21 -12.55 4.70 5.64
C ASN A 21 -12.45 3.45 4.76
N MET A 22 -11.57 3.47 3.75
CA MET A 22 -11.35 2.31 2.87
C MET A 22 -10.78 1.11 3.62
N ILE A 23 -10.06 1.32 4.71
CA ILE A 23 -9.49 0.24 5.52
C ILE A 23 -10.61 -0.66 6.05
N SER A 24 -11.68 -0.06 6.58
CA SER A 24 -12.79 -0.83 7.14
C SER A 24 -13.81 -1.27 6.09
N THR A 25 -14.02 -0.49 5.01
CA THR A 25 -15.07 -0.77 4.05
C THR A 25 -14.63 -1.73 2.93
N THR A 26 -13.40 -1.58 2.44
CA THR A 26 -12.91 -2.33 1.27
C THR A 26 -11.64 -3.14 1.54
N ASN A 27 -11.20 -3.23 2.80
CA ASN A 27 -9.99 -3.96 3.17
C ASN A 27 -8.76 -3.46 2.38
N ARG A 28 -8.67 -2.16 2.20
CA ARG A 28 -7.69 -1.50 1.34
C ARG A 28 -6.86 -0.49 2.13
N VAL A 29 -5.54 -0.53 1.91
CA VAL A 29 -4.60 0.44 2.48
C VAL A 29 -3.96 1.21 1.33
N THR A 30 -3.76 2.52 1.51
CA THR A 30 -3.19 3.38 0.48
C THR A 30 -1.79 3.83 0.89
N PHE A 31 -0.85 3.73 -0.03
CA PHE A 31 0.54 4.15 0.19
C PHE A 31 0.98 5.10 -0.91
N VAL A 32 1.89 6.01 -0.56
CA VAL A 32 2.71 6.69 -1.57
C VAL A 32 3.91 5.79 -1.83
N VAL A 33 4.16 5.51 -3.09
CA VAL A 33 5.21 4.57 -3.50
C VAL A 33 6.21 5.24 -4.43
N ASN A 34 7.37 4.62 -4.60
CA ASN A 34 8.41 5.11 -5.50
C ASN A 34 7.87 5.12 -6.93
N LYS A 35 8.09 6.22 -7.65
CA LYS A 35 7.59 6.39 -9.02
C LYS A 35 8.11 5.33 -9.99
N ALA A 36 9.28 4.79 -9.73
CA ALA A 36 9.89 3.75 -10.56
C ALA A 36 9.37 2.35 -10.29
N SER A 37 8.57 2.17 -9.21
CA SER A 37 8.07 0.85 -8.83
C SER A 37 6.91 0.41 -9.73
N THR A 38 6.84 -0.90 -9.99
CA THR A 38 5.72 -1.51 -10.72
C THR A 38 4.69 -2.04 -9.74
N LYS A 39 3.50 -2.37 -10.23
CA LYS A 39 2.46 -3.00 -9.40
C LYS A 39 2.97 -4.29 -8.77
N LYS A 40 3.73 -5.07 -9.52
CA LYS A 40 4.33 -6.32 -9.03
C LYS A 40 5.30 -6.04 -7.88
N ALA A 41 6.17 -5.05 -8.05
CA ALA A 41 7.13 -4.67 -7.01
C ALA A 41 6.41 -4.17 -5.75
N ILE A 42 5.35 -3.39 -5.91
CA ILE A 42 4.54 -2.88 -4.81
C ILE A 42 3.89 -4.05 -4.04
N LYS A 43 3.30 -4.99 -4.77
CA LYS A 43 2.68 -6.18 -4.17
C LYS A 43 3.70 -6.97 -3.36
N GLU A 44 4.86 -7.27 -3.95
CA GLU A 44 5.92 -8.01 -3.27
C GLU A 44 6.41 -7.27 -2.03
N ALA A 45 6.61 -5.97 -2.14
CA ALA A 45 7.08 -5.15 -1.01
C ALA A 45 6.10 -5.21 0.16
N VAL A 46 4.82 -5.03 -0.10
CA VAL A 46 3.79 -5.08 0.95
C VAL A 46 3.73 -6.47 1.58
N GLU A 47 3.74 -7.50 0.76
CA GLU A 47 3.67 -8.88 1.26
C GLU A 47 4.88 -9.24 2.12
N LYS A 48 6.07 -8.79 1.74
CA LYS A 48 7.29 -9.09 2.47
C LYS A 48 7.46 -8.24 3.72
N LEU A 49 7.18 -6.94 3.63
CA LEU A 49 7.36 -6.04 4.76
C LEU A 49 6.35 -6.26 5.88
N TYR A 50 5.13 -6.61 5.54
CA TYR A 50 4.02 -6.67 6.50
C TYR A 50 3.45 -8.05 6.71
N ALA A 51 4.02 -9.07 6.04
CA ALA A 51 3.61 -10.49 6.18
C ALA A 51 2.12 -10.70 5.89
N VAL A 52 1.63 -10.08 4.81
CA VAL A 52 0.22 -10.21 4.37
C VAL A 52 0.17 -10.71 2.94
N LYS A 53 -1.01 -11.10 2.48
CA LYS A 53 -1.26 -11.47 1.10
C LYS A 53 -2.10 -10.40 0.42
N VAL A 54 -1.67 -9.96 -0.75
CA VAL A 54 -2.31 -8.88 -1.50
C VAL A 54 -3.19 -9.46 -2.60
N LYS A 55 -4.44 -8.98 -2.68
CA LYS A 55 -5.38 -9.37 -3.73
C LYS A 55 -5.13 -8.57 -5.01
N THR A 56 -5.13 -7.25 -4.89
CA THR A 56 -4.93 -6.35 -6.03
C THR A 56 -4.14 -5.13 -5.63
N VAL A 57 -3.47 -4.53 -6.61
CA VAL A 57 -2.80 -3.24 -6.46
C VAL A 57 -3.26 -2.34 -7.59
N ASN A 58 -3.85 -1.20 -7.24
CA ASN A 58 -4.23 -0.16 -8.20
C ASN A 58 -3.33 1.03 -7.98
N VAL A 59 -2.90 1.67 -9.06
CA VAL A 59 -1.95 2.78 -9.01
C VAL A 59 -2.54 3.99 -9.72
N LEU A 60 -2.36 5.18 -9.15
CA LEU A 60 -2.67 6.43 -9.82
C LEU A 60 -1.69 7.51 -9.39
N PHE A 61 -1.55 8.54 -10.21
CA PHE A 61 -0.78 9.72 -9.86
C PHE A 61 -1.73 10.82 -9.39
N ASP A 62 -1.37 11.50 -8.29
CA ASP A 62 -2.18 12.62 -7.80
C ASP A 62 -1.73 13.94 -8.42
N ARG A 63 -2.36 15.06 -7.99
CA ARG A 63 -2.06 16.41 -8.51
C ARG A 63 -0.63 16.83 -8.23
N LYS A 64 -0.02 16.32 -7.18
CA LYS A 64 1.37 16.63 -6.81
C LYS A 64 2.36 15.66 -7.46
N ASN A 65 1.89 14.89 -8.44
CA ASN A 65 2.70 13.92 -9.17
C ASN A 65 3.29 12.83 -8.26
N ARG A 66 2.58 12.50 -7.17
CA ARG A 66 2.95 11.39 -6.31
C ARG A 66 2.26 10.13 -6.80
N LYS A 67 2.99 9.04 -6.82
CA LYS A 67 2.43 7.75 -7.21
C LYS A 67 1.77 7.10 -5.99
N LYS A 68 0.46 6.95 -6.03
CA LYS A 68 -0.31 6.33 -4.96
C LYS A 68 -0.69 4.91 -5.35
N ALA A 69 -0.55 3.99 -4.42
CA ALA A 69 -0.93 2.59 -4.61
C ALA A 69 -2.05 2.23 -3.64
N PHE A 70 -3.15 1.73 -4.18
CA PHE A 70 -4.27 1.24 -3.39
C PHE A 70 -4.14 -0.28 -3.31
N VAL A 71 -3.78 -0.78 -2.15
CA VAL A 71 -3.47 -2.19 -1.93
C VAL A 71 -4.64 -2.85 -1.22
N THR A 72 -5.32 -3.78 -1.92
CA THR A 72 -6.43 -4.55 -1.36
C THR A 72 -5.88 -5.89 -0.90
N LEU A 73 -6.12 -6.25 0.35
CA LEU A 73 -5.63 -7.50 0.92
C LEU A 73 -6.57 -8.66 0.58
N LYS A 74 -6.02 -9.87 0.54
CA LYS A 74 -6.81 -11.08 0.33
C LYS A 74 -7.67 -11.36 1.55
N LYS A 75 -8.75 -12.12 1.34
CA LYS A 75 -9.61 -12.60 2.41
C LYS A 75 -8.75 -13.36 3.42
N GLY A 76 -8.97 -13.11 4.70
CA GLY A 76 -8.18 -13.70 5.77
C GLY A 76 -7.05 -12.79 6.27
N PHE A 77 -6.78 -11.69 5.56
CA PHE A 77 -5.81 -10.68 5.99
C PHE A 77 -6.55 -9.37 6.17
N SER A 78 -6.31 -8.70 7.28
CA SER A 78 -7.06 -7.50 7.66
C SER A 78 -6.26 -6.24 7.40
N ALA A 79 -6.84 -5.32 6.62
CA ALA A 79 -6.25 -3.98 6.43
C ALA A 79 -6.24 -3.21 7.75
N GLN A 80 -7.21 -3.49 8.63
CA GLN A 80 -7.26 -2.88 9.97
C GLN A 80 -6.03 -3.27 10.79
N ASP A 81 -5.66 -4.54 10.78
CA ASP A 81 -4.47 -5.02 11.49
C ASP A 81 -3.20 -4.40 10.91
N LEU A 82 -3.13 -4.30 9.59
CA LEU A 82 -1.99 -3.67 8.92
C LEU A 82 -1.91 -2.19 9.30
N ALA A 83 -3.03 -1.49 9.32
CA ALA A 83 -3.09 -0.09 9.71
C ALA A 83 -2.62 0.12 11.15
N ASN A 84 -2.97 -0.79 12.05
CA ASN A 84 -2.51 -0.75 13.43
C ASN A 84 -0.99 -0.90 13.51
N LYS A 85 -0.41 -1.79 12.73
CA LYS A 85 1.04 -1.98 12.66
C LYS A 85 1.75 -0.75 12.12
N LEU A 86 1.10 -0.03 11.21
CA LEU A 86 1.64 1.20 10.62
C LEU A 86 1.44 2.44 11.49
N GLY A 87 0.66 2.32 12.56
CA GLY A 87 0.36 3.44 13.43
C GLY A 87 -0.64 4.44 12.86
N ILE A 88 -1.44 4.03 11.86
CA ILE A 88 -2.45 4.89 11.23
C ILE A 88 -3.65 5.10 12.15
N ILE A 89 -3.97 4.09 12.92
CA ILE A 89 -5.14 4.09 13.81
C ILE A 89 -4.70 3.84 15.25
#